data_b1bbf9eeefcf6333c36acabcf67e2649
#
_entry.id   b1bbf9eeefcf6333c36acabcf67e2649
#
_cell.length_a   1.000
_cell.length_b   1.000
_cell.length_c   1.000
_cell.angle_alpha   90.00
_cell.angle_beta   90.00
_cell.angle_gamma   90.00
#
_symmetry.space_group_name_H-M   'P 1'
#
loop_
_entity.id
_entity.type
_entity.pdbx_description
1 polymer ?
#
loop_
_entity_poly.entity_id
_entity_poly.type
_entity_poly.pdbx_seq_one_letter_code
_entity_poly.pdbx_strand_id
1 'polypeptide(L)'
;WNKIYKRIIIDNTQGFFAEPISDCFNVYSCRKFFGVSDGAYLVTDKEYKFKSTFKKDISWKRCSYLMRSIDEGTNSAYSDSLLSEENIGYNIYEMSRLTDQIMKSINYTKVLRKRRNNQRILMEELDEINQISVKINSEDLIAYPLLIKNEEFRMELIKNKIYVPQWWKYLKEIVKKESIEYEMSNYLTMIPLDQRYEEKDIYDMIKLIKNILANNSTFNNEA
;
A
#
# COMPACT_ATOMS: atom_id res chain seq x y z
N TRP A 1 20.11 9.41 -14.87
CA TRP A 1 20.42 9.89 -13.52
C TRP A 1 21.75 9.30 -13.02
N ASN A 2 22.02 7.98 -13.16
CA ASN A 2 23.27 7.34 -12.71
C ASN A 2 24.54 7.94 -13.31
N LYS A 3 24.46 8.54 -14.50
CA LYS A 3 25.59 9.25 -15.11
C LYS A 3 25.89 10.60 -14.45
N ILE A 4 24.90 11.15 -13.75
CA ILE A 4 24.97 12.49 -13.12
C ILE A 4 25.25 12.36 -11.63
N TYR A 5 24.59 11.42 -10.95
CA TYR A 5 24.65 11.27 -9.50
C TYR A 5 25.39 9.99 -9.12
N LYS A 6 26.38 10.11 -8.24
CA LYS A 6 27.19 8.96 -7.75
C LYS A 6 26.43 8.07 -6.77
N ARG A 7 25.38 8.57 -6.13
CA ARG A 7 24.57 7.85 -5.12
C ARG A 7 23.11 8.14 -5.39
N ILE A 8 22.37 7.10 -5.73
CA ILE A 8 20.93 7.15 -5.93
C ILE A 8 20.31 6.12 -4.99
N ILE A 9 19.29 6.57 -4.26
CA ILE A 9 18.44 5.71 -3.45
C ILE A 9 17.11 5.61 -4.18
N ILE A 10 16.68 4.37 -4.44
CA ILE A 10 15.36 4.05 -4.98
C ILE A 10 14.47 3.63 -3.83
N ASP A 11 13.42 4.40 -3.60
CA ASP A 11 12.41 4.09 -2.59
C ASP A 11 11.35 3.14 -3.17
N ASN A 12 11.55 1.83 -2.93
CA ASN A 12 10.61 0.77 -3.28
C ASN A 12 9.76 0.36 -2.05
N THR A 13 9.55 1.23 -1.07
CA THR A 13 8.78 0.88 0.14
C THR A 13 7.33 0.51 -0.16
N GLN A 14 6.79 0.99 -1.28
CA GLN A 14 5.48 0.61 -1.81
C GLN A 14 5.52 -0.30 -3.04
N GLY A 15 6.70 -0.83 -3.37
CA GLY A 15 6.95 -1.72 -4.51
C GLY A 15 7.81 -2.91 -4.10
N PHE A 16 7.38 -3.73 -3.13
CA PHE A 16 8.19 -4.82 -2.57
C PHE A 16 8.66 -5.82 -3.62
N PHE A 17 7.90 -6.03 -4.67
CA PHE A 17 8.23 -6.96 -5.76
C PHE A 17 8.87 -6.27 -6.98
N ALA A 18 9.11 -4.96 -6.92
CA ALA A 18 9.81 -4.26 -7.98
C ALA A 18 11.25 -4.75 -8.11
N GLU A 19 11.71 -4.97 -9.34
CA GLU A 19 13.09 -5.37 -9.60
C GLU A 19 14.05 -4.25 -9.17
N PRO A 20 15.19 -4.61 -8.52
CA PRO A 20 16.16 -3.62 -8.11
C PRO A 20 16.84 -2.98 -9.32
N ILE A 21 17.00 -1.66 -9.28
CA ILE A 21 17.73 -0.92 -10.29
C ILE A 21 19.22 -1.03 -9.98
N SER A 22 20.00 -1.48 -10.98
CA SER A 22 21.46 -1.60 -10.91
C SER A 22 22.12 -0.26 -10.62
N ASP A 23 23.28 -0.30 -9.98
CA ASP A 23 24.05 0.88 -9.57
C ASP A 23 23.35 1.82 -8.58
N CYS A 24 22.26 1.37 -7.97
CA CYS A 24 21.48 2.11 -6.98
C CYS A 24 21.43 1.39 -5.64
N PHE A 25 20.96 2.11 -4.62
CA PHE A 25 20.56 1.57 -3.34
C PHE A 25 19.04 1.43 -3.33
N ASN A 26 18.52 0.21 -3.41
CA ASN A 26 17.08 -0.05 -3.48
C ASN A 26 16.56 -0.40 -2.08
N VAL A 27 15.57 0.34 -1.58
CA VAL A 27 15.01 0.17 -0.23
C VAL A 27 13.60 -0.40 -0.33
N TYR A 28 13.34 -1.50 0.38
CA TYR A 28 12.05 -2.20 0.40
C TYR A 28 11.52 -2.29 1.83
N SER A 29 10.22 -2.07 2.02
CA SER A 29 9.57 -2.20 3.34
C SER A 29 8.79 -3.51 3.45
N CYS A 30 9.07 -4.31 4.46
CA CYS A 30 8.34 -5.54 4.74
C CYS A 30 6.91 -5.26 5.23
N ARG A 31 6.76 -4.26 6.10
CA ARG A 31 5.48 -3.90 6.76
C ARG A 31 4.35 -3.51 5.81
N LYS A 32 4.68 -3.01 4.63
CA LYS A 32 3.69 -2.56 3.65
C LYS A 32 3.01 -3.73 2.91
N PHE A 33 3.65 -4.90 2.90
CA PHE A 33 3.18 -6.06 2.14
C PHE A 33 2.87 -7.29 2.98
N PHE A 34 3.42 -7.36 4.19
CA PHE A 34 3.33 -8.53 5.07
C PHE A 34 2.92 -8.13 6.48
N GLY A 35 2.36 -9.09 7.20
CA GLY A 35 1.94 -8.93 8.59
C GLY A 35 3.11 -8.95 9.57
N VAL A 36 3.98 -7.96 9.46
CA VAL A 36 5.14 -7.75 10.34
C VAL A 36 5.17 -6.28 10.80
N SER A 37 5.74 -6.02 11.96
CA SER A 37 5.76 -4.67 12.55
C SER A 37 7.05 -3.90 12.34
N ASP A 38 8.08 -4.54 11.77
CA ASP A 38 9.38 -3.95 11.42
C ASP A 38 9.93 -4.58 10.15
N GLY A 39 11.14 -4.21 9.78
CA GLY A 39 11.90 -4.81 8.72
C GLY A 39 11.88 -4.05 7.41
N ALA A 40 13.08 -3.94 6.85
CA ALA A 40 13.37 -3.42 5.53
C ALA A 40 14.54 -4.19 4.91
N TYR A 41 14.59 -4.18 3.57
CA TYR A 41 15.75 -4.65 2.83
C TYR A 41 16.41 -3.49 2.11
N LEU A 42 17.75 -3.49 2.15
CA LEU A 42 18.57 -2.65 1.29
C LEU A 42 19.27 -3.58 0.28
N VAL A 43 18.96 -3.41 -0.99
CA VAL A 43 19.51 -4.20 -2.09
C VAL A 43 20.37 -3.31 -2.96
N THR A 44 21.61 -3.72 -3.20
CA THR A 44 22.54 -3.03 -4.08
C THR A 44 23.57 -4.01 -4.63
N ASP A 45 24.01 -3.78 -5.85
CA ASP A 45 25.16 -4.45 -6.50
C ASP A 45 26.48 -3.71 -6.25
N LYS A 46 26.44 -2.55 -5.57
CA LYS A 46 27.64 -1.80 -5.20
C LYS A 46 28.32 -2.41 -3.99
N GLU A 47 29.64 -2.50 -4.06
CA GLU A 47 30.45 -2.87 -2.90
C GLU A 47 30.29 -1.80 -1.82
N TYR A 48 29.58 -2.12 -0.73
CA TYR A 48 29.35 -1.21 0.38
C TYR A 48 29.59 -1.90 1.71
N LYS A 49 30.49 -1.34 2.50
CA LYS A 49 30.71 -1.84 3.87
C LYS A 49 30.11 -0.86 4.86
N PHE A 50 29.15 -1.33 5.63
CA PHE A 50 28.65 -0.56 6.77
C PHE A 50 29.78 -0.38 7.80
N LYS A 51 30.02 0.85 8.23
CA LYS A 51 31.04 1.16 9.23
C LYS A 51 30.64 0.80 10.66
N SER A 52 29.36 0.53 10.88
CA SER A 52 28.80 0.21 12.19
C SER A 52 27.87 -1.00 12.10
N THR A 53 27.85 -1.79 13.15
CA THR A 53 26.82 -2.79 13.39
C THR A 53 25.65 -2.11 14.11
N PHE A 54 24.44 -2.31 13.61
CA PHE A 54 23.23 -1.82 14.27
C PHE A 54 22.77 -2.83 15.33
N LYS A 55 22.11 -2.32 16.37
CA LYS A 55 21.44 -3.19 17.33
C LYS A 55 20.24 -3.85 16.63
N LYS A 56 19.99 -5.11 16.97
CA LYS A 56 18.83 -5.84 16.50
C LYS A 56 17.56 -5.30 17.16
N ASP A 57 16.53 -5.09 16.37
CA ASP A 57 15.22 -4.66 16.88
C ASP A 57 14.53 -5.78 17.68
N ILE A 58 13.60 -5.39 18.57
CA ILE A 58 12.71 -6.26 19.34
C ILE A 58 11.29 -5.83 19.07
N SER A 59 10.60 -6.50 18.17
CA SER A 59 9.34 -6.05 17.59
C SER A 59 8.07 -6.71 18.16
N TRP A 60 8.19 -7.75 18.98
CA TRP A 60 7.02 -8.53 19.42
C TRP A 60 5.94 -7.70 20.12
N LYS A 61 6.32 -6.68 20.88
CA LYS A 61 5.37 -5.78 21.55
C LYS A 61 4.57 -4.93 20.56
N ARG A 62 5.13 -4.69 19.37
CA ARG A 62 4.47 -3.93 18.29
C ARG A 62 3.64 -4.81 17.34
N CYS A 63 3.57 -6.13 17.58
CA CYS A 63 2.80 -7.06 16.74
C CYS A 63 1.38 -7.32 17.27
N SER A 64 1.01 -6.85 18.45
CA SER A 64 -0.28 -7.13 19.08
C SER A 64 -1.48 -6.76 18.20
N TYR A 65 -1.41 -5.62 17.52
CA TYR A 65 -2.48 -5.18 16.62
C TYR A 65 -2.71 -6.14 15.45
N LEU A 66 -1.65 -6.81 14.96
CA LEU A 66 -1.76 -7.79 13.87
C LEU A 66 -2.59 -9.01 14.31
N MET A 67 -2.33 -9.52 15.51
CA MET A 67 -3.08 -10.64 16.09
C MET A 67 -4.52 -10.22 16.38
N ARG A 68 -4.71 -9.07 17.02
CA ARG A 68 -6.02 -8.52 17.33
C ARG A 68 -6.86 -8.29 16.07
N SER A 69 -6.23 -7.85 14.96
CA SER A 69 -6.95 -7.67 13.70
C SER A 69 -7.49 -8.97 13.09
N ILE A 70 -6.86 -10.10 13.40
CA ILE A 70 -7.33 -11.43 12.98
C ILE A 70 -8.51 -11.89 13.85
N ASP A 71 -8.41 -11.73 15.17
CA ASP A 71 -9.41 -12.20 16.11
C ASP A 71 -10.65 -11.30 16.17
N GLU A 72 -10.46 -9.98 16.16
CA GLU A 72 -11.52 -8.99 16.40
C GLU A 72 -11.86 -8.12 15.18
N GLY A 73 -11.08 -8.25 14.10
CA GLY A 73 -11.22 -7.44 12.89
C GLY A 73 -10.37 -6.14 12.90
N THR A 74 -10.17 -5.60 11.71
CA THR A 74 -9.25 -4.47 11.45
C THR A 74 -9.63 -3.20 12.22
N ASN A 75 -10.93 -2.93 12.41
CA ASN A 75 -11.39 -1.73 13.11
C ASN A 75 -10.98 -1.69 14.57
N SER A 76 -11.12 -2.82 15.27
CA SER A 76 -10.77 -2.91 16.70
C SER A 76 -9.27 -2.73 16.94
N ALA A 77 -8.45 -3.13 15.96
CA ALA A 77 -7.00 -3.04 16.03
C ALA A 77 -6.41 -1.72 15.52
N TYR A 78 -7.23 -0.79 14.97
CA TYR A 78 -6.74 0.41 14.30
C TYR A 78 -5.95 1.34 15.22
N SER A 79 -6.46 1.61 16.43
CA SER A 79 -5.75 2.44 17.42
C SER A 79 -4.41 1.83 17.82
N ASP A 80 -4.37 0.51 18.01
CA ASP A 80 -3.14 -0.20 18.37
C ASP A 80 -2.11 -0.16 17.24
N SER A 81 -2.57 -0.16 15.97
CA SER A 81 -1.68 -0.02 14.82
C SER A 81 -1.02 1.35 14.75
N LEU A 82 -1.75 2.43 15.05
CA LEU A 82 -1.21 3.79 15.12
C LEU A 82 -0.17 3.91 16.24
N LEU A 83 -0.46 3.41 17.44
CA LEU A 83 0.49 3.37 18.54
C LEU A 83 1.74 2.56 18.21
N SER A 84 1.56 1.45 17.47
CA SER A 84 2.70 0.65 17.01
C SER A 84 3.61 1.44 16.05
N GLU A 85 3.04 2.23 15.15
CA GLU A 85 3.81 3.09 14.23
C GLU A 85 4.56 4.20 14.97
N GLU A 86 3.93 4.88 15.90
CA GLU A 86 4.58 5.90 16.75
C GLU A 86 5.75 5.35 17.55
N ASN A 87 5.64 4.11 18.03
CA ASN A 87 6.68 3.44 18.82
C ASN A 87 7.88 2.91 18.01
N ILE A 88 7.90 3.02 16.69
CA ILE A 88 9.05 2.62 15.87
C ILE A 88 10.23 3.57 16.11
N GLY A 89 9.97 4.87 16.30
CA GLY A 89 11.00 5.89 16.47
C GLY A 89 11.85 6.12 15.20
N TYR A 90 12.95 6.86 15.39
CA TYR A 90 13.82 7.29 14.27
C TYR A 90 15.19 6.58 14.26
N ASN A 91 15.42 5.66 15.17
CA ASN A 91 16.70 4.95 15.25
C ASN A 91 16.77 3.86 14.19
N ILE A 92 17.98 3.63 13.65
CA ILE A 92 18.25 2.56 12.70
C ILE A 92 18.59 1.28 13.48
N TYR A 93 17.84 0.22 13.21
CA TYR A 93 18.03 -1.11 13.79
C TYR A 93 18.16 -2.16 12.68
N GLU A 94 18.81 -3.27 12.98
CA GLU A 94 18.65 -4.49 12.18
C GLU A 94 17.24 -5.05 12.39
N MET A 95 16.71 -5.70 11.36
CA MET A 95 15.42 -6.41 11.41
C MET A 95 15.36 -7.35 12.63
N SER A 96 14.21 -7.38 13.30
CA SER A 96 14.01 -8.27 14.45
C SER A 96 14.06 -9.74 14.03
N ARG A 97 14.38 -10.62 14.98
CA ARG A 97 14.34 -12.06 14.74
C ARG A 97 12.95 -12.56 14.39
N LEU A 98 11.93 -11.96 14.99
CA LEU A 98 10.53 -12.32 14.71
C LEU A 98 10.19 -12.04 13.24
N THR A 99 10.45 -10.84 12.77
CA THR A 99 10.21 -10.46 11.38
C THR A 99 11.07 -11.30 10.42
N ASP A 100 12.36 -11.52 10.71
CA ASP A 100 13.24 -12.34 9.89
C ASP A 100 12.70 -13.77 9.71
N GLN A 101 12.19 -14.39 10.77
CA GLN A 101 11.61 -15.74 10.70
C GLN A 101 10.30 -15.76 9.93
N ILE A 102 9.41 -14.79 10.14
CA ILE A 102 8.16 -14.66 9.38
C ILE A 102 8.48 -14.49 7.89
N MET A 103 9.37 -13.56 7.54
CA MET A 103 9.72 -13.27 6.15
C MET A 103 10.34 -14.51 5.46
N LYS A 104 11.16 -15.29 6.15
CA LYS A 104 11.72 -16.55 5.63
C LYS A 104 10.69 -17.66 5.41
N SER A 105 9.55 -17.62 6.08
CA SER A 105 8.47 -18.60 5.95
C SER A 105 7.51 -18.31 4.80
N ILE A 106 7.60 -17.13 4.17
CA ILE A 106 6.67 -16.69 3.13
C ILE A 106 6.97 -17.37 1.80
N ASN A 107 5.92 -17.90 1.15
CA ASN A 107 5.98 -18.32 -0.24
C ASN A 107 5.75 -17.12 -1.16
N TYR A 108 6.82 -16.39 -1.47
CA TYR A 108 6.76 -15.16 -2.28
C TYR A 108 6.13 -15.37 -3.66
N THR A 109 6.41 -16.49 -4.32
CA THR A 109 5.83 -16.82 -5.62
C THR A 109 4.31 -16.94 -5.55
N LYS A 110 3.79 -17.61 -4.51
CA LYS A 110 2.35 -17.74 -4.29
C LYS A 110 1.71 -16.38 -3.99
N VAL A 111 2.35 -15.57 -3.15
CA VAL A 111 1.89 -14.22 -2.81
C VAL A 111 1.81 -13.35 -4.04
N LEU A 112 2.89 -13.28 -4.82
CA LEU A 112 2.96 -12.46 -6.02
C LEU A 112 1.90 -12.86 -7.05
N ARG A 113 1.77 -14.17 -7.32
CA ARG A 113 0.75 -14.69 -8.25
C ARG A 113 -0.66 -14.28 -7.83
N LYS A 114 -0.99 -14.37 -6.53
CA LYS A 114 -2.31 -14.01 -6.02
C LYS A 114 -2.58 -12.51 -6.16
N ARG A 115 -1.61 -11.66 -5.82
CA ARG A 115 -1.71 -10.21 -5.98
C ARG A 115 -1.89 -9.81 -7.43
N ARG A 116 -1.09 -10.37 -8.36
CA ARG A 116 -1.21 -10.10 -9.80
C ARG A 116 -2.57 -10.53 -10.35
N ASN A 117 -3.10 -11.68 -9.93
CA ASN A 117 -4.43 -12.11 -10.33
C ASN A 117 -5.52 -11.14 -9.82
N ASN A 118 -5.46 -10.73 -8.56
CA ASN A 118 -6.39 -9.75 -7.99
C ASN A 118 -6.30 -8.40 -8.73
N GLN A 119 -5.08 -7.94 -9.02
CA GLN A 119 -4.86 -6.73 -9.80
C GLN A 119 -5.48 -6.82 -11.20
N ARG A 120 -5.25 -7.93 -11.90
CA ARG A 120 -5.82 -8.17 -13.25
C ARG A 120 -7.34 -8.08 -13.23
N ILE A 121 -8.01 -8.74 -12.27
CA ILE A 121 -9.47 -8.71 -12.15
C ILE A 121 -9.96 -7.26 -11.91
N LEU A 122 -9.31 -6.50 -11.01
CA LEU A 122 -9.68 -5.11 -10.76
C LEU A 122 -9.50 -4.23 -11.99
N MET A 123 -8.41 -4.41 -12.75
CA MET A 123 -8.17 -3.66 -13.99
C MET A 123 -9.23 -3.99 -15.05
N GLU A 124 -9.50 -5.28 -15.30
CA GLU A 124 -10.50 -5.72 -16.27
C GLU A 124 -11.90 -5.17 -15.97
N GLU A 125 -12.25 -5.03 -14.72
CA GLU A 125 -13.59 -4.66 -14.29
C GLU A 125 -13.80 -3.16 -13.99
N LEU A 126 -12.72 -2.42 -13.70
CA LEU A 126 -12.83 -1.04 -13.23
C LEU A 126 -12.08 -0.02 -14.11
N ASP A 127 -11.20 -0.42 -15.05
CA ASP A 127 -10.45 0.54 -15.87
C ASP A 127 -11.36 1.44 -16.70
N GLU A 128 -12.51 0.95 -17.18
CA GLU A 128 -13.46 1.75 -17.96
C GLU A 128 -14.08 2.91 -17.17
N ILE A 129 -14.23 2.74 -15.85
CA ILE A 129 -14.80 3.77 -14.96
C ILE A 129 -13.72 4.58 -14.23
N ASN A 130 -12.46 4.17 -14.34
CA ASN A 130 -11.35 4.82 -13.66
C ASN A 130 -10.95 6.12 -14.36
N GLN A 131 -11.12 7.24 -13.69
CA GLN A 131 -10.83 8.57 -14.22
C GLN A 131 -9.36 9.00 -14.08
N ILE A 132 -8.47 8.05 -13.72
CA ILE A 132 -7.05 8.34 -13.57
C ILE A 132 -6.42 8.69 -14.95
N SER A 133 -5.73 9.81 -15.01
CA SER A 133 -5.10 10.29 -16.24
C SER A 133 -3.73 9.67 -16.52
N VAL A 134 -3.16 8.96 -15.53
CA VAL A 134 -1.83 8.37 -15.62
C VAL A 134 -1.95 6.89 -15.95
N LYS A 135 -1.21 6.44 -16.97
CA LYS A 135 -1.18 5.02 -17.34
C LYS A 135 -0.53 4.18 -16.25
N ILE A 136 -1.24 3.16 -15.79
CA ILE A 136 -0.73 2.19 -14.82
C ILE A 136 0.06 1.12 -15.59
N ASN A 137 1.39 1.12 -15.43
CA ASN A 137 2.28 0.21 -16.14
C ASN A 137 2.90 -0.89 -15.25
N SER A 138 2.52 -0.96 -13.97
CA SER A 138 3.06 -1.92 -13.02
C SER A 138 2.12 -3.11 -12.85
N GLU A 139 2.69 -4.33 -12.83
CA GLU A 139 1.97 -5.57 -12.48
C GLU A 139 2.02 -5.89 -10.98
N ASP A 140 2.74 -5.07 -10.19
CA ASP A 140 3.05 -5.37 -8.79
C ASP A 140 2.61 -4.23 -7.87
N LEU A 141 1.41 -3.73 -8.07
CA LEU A 141 0.84 -2.63 -7.29
C LEU A 141 0.64 -3.02 -5.82
N ILE A 142 0.83 -2.06 -4.92
CA ILE A 142 0.48 -2.22 -3.51
C ILE A 142 -1.05 -2.29 -3.32
N ALA A 143 -1.79 -1.51 -4.08
CA ALA A 143 -3.25 -1.46 -4.16
C ALA A 143 -3.65 -0.95 -5.55
N TYR A 144 -4.86 -1.20 -6.02
CA TYR A 144 -5.35 -0.69 -7.30
C TYR A 144 -5.76 0.78 -7.16
N PRO A 145 -5.15 1.70 -7.92
CA PRO A 145 -5.49 3.12 -7.85
C PRO A 145 -6.76 3.40 -8.67
N LEU A 146 -7.85 3.66 -7.99
CA LEU A 146 -9.13 4.05 -8.58
C LEU A 146 -9.41 5.52 -8.30
N LEU A 147 -9.49 6.35 -9.33
CA LEU A 147 -9.83 7.75 -9.23
C LEU A 147 -11.28 7.96 -9.67
N ILE A 148 -12.11 8.41 -8.73
CA ILE A 148 -13.52 8.75 -8.96
C ILE A 148 -13.74 10.17 -8.43
N LYS A 149 -14.11 11.11 -9.30
CA LYS A 149 -14.36 12.52 -8.94
C LYS A 149 -15.68 12.68 -8.19
N ASN A 150 -15.77 12.02 -7.04
CA ASN A 150 -16.90 12.09 -6.12
C ASN A 150 -16.35 12.10 -4.68
N GLU A 151 -16.63 13.16 -3.93
CA GLU A 151 -16.11 13.36 -2.57
C GLU A 151 -16.67 12.34 -1.56
N GLU A 152 -17.85 11.80 -1.81
CA GLU A 152 -18.52 10.85 -0.91
C GLU A 152 -18.08 9.41 -1.17
N PHE A 153 -17.54 9.11 -2.36
CA PHE A 153 -17.21 7.75 -2.79
C PHE A 153 -16.36 6.99 -1.78
N ARG A 154 -15.28 7.62 -1.29
CA ARG A 154 -14.40 6.98 -0.29
C ARG A 154 -15.12 6.69 1.03
N MET A 155 -16.00 7.60 1.48
CA MET A 155 -16.75 7.41 2.71
C MET A 155 -17.77 6.30 2.58
N GLU A 156 -18.42 6.17 1.41
CA GLU A 156 -19.33 5.07 1.12
C GLU A 156 -18.61 3.71 1.15
N LEU A 157 -17.38 3.61 0.62
CA LEU A 157 -16.57 2.40 0.72
C LEU A 157 -16.28 2.05 2.19
N ILE A 158 -15.90 3.04 3.01
CA ILE A 158 -15.60 2.82 4.44
C ILE A 158 -16.85 2.39 5.21
N LYS A 159 -18.01 2.99 4.96
CA LYS A 159 -19.30 2.57 5.55
C LYS A 159 -19.61 1.09 5.25
N ASN A 160 -19.24 0.65 4.06
CA ASN A 160 -19.40 -0.74 3.61
C ASN A 160 -18.17 -1.62 3.95
N LYS A 161 -17.33 -1.20 4.90
CA LYS A 161 -16.19 -1.96 5.43
C LYS A 161 -15.04 -2.21 4.44
N ILE A 162 -14.99 -1.48 3.32
CA ILE A 162 -13.80 -1.39 2.47
C ILE A 162 -12.95 -0.23 2.98
N TYR A 163 -11.92 -0.56 3.75
CA TYR A 163 -11.07 0.45 4.39
C TYR A 163 -9.99 0.91 3.44
N VAL A 164 -10.14 2.14 2.96
CA VAL A 164 -9.25 2.77 2.01
C VAL A 164 -8.67 4.05 2.59
N PRO A 165 -7.34 4.16 2.70
CA PRO A 165 -6.70 5.36 3.21
C PRO A 165 -6.85 6.52 2.23
N GLN A 166 -6.88 7.74 2.74
CA GLN A 166 -6.62 8.93 1.96
C GLN A 166 -5.15 9.29 2.08
N TRP A 167 -4.44 9.29 0.96
CA TRP A 167 -3.02 9.60 0.94
C TRP A 167 -2.79 11.10 0.79
N TRP A 168 -1.72 11.59 1.42
CA TRP A 168 -1.22 12.97 1.29
C TRP A 168 -2.26 14.06 1.49
N LYS A 169 -3.12 13.93 2.50
CA LYS A 169 -4.16 14.94 2.82
C LYS A 169 -3.65 16.38 2.86
N TYR A 170 -2.43 16.56 3.36
CA TYR A 170 -1.78 17.86 3.50
C TYR A 170 -1.53 18.54 2.15
N LEU A 171 -1.44 17.80 1.04
CA LEU A 171 -1.26 18.40 -0.29
C LEU A 171 -2.38 19.36 -0.65
N LYS A 172 -3.60 19.11 -0.21
CA LYS A 172 -4.75 19.99 -0.45
C LYS A 172 -4.55 21.42 0.05
N GLU A 173 -3.68 21.60 1.06
CA GLU A 173 -3.43 22.90 1.70
C GLU A 173 -2.28 23.67 1.02
N ILE A 174 -1.40 22.97 0.27
CA ILE A 174 -0.16 23.54 -0.27
C ILE A 174 -0.08 23.57 -1.80
N VAL A 175 -0.93 22.82 -2.51
CA VAL A 175 -0.96 22.79 -3.96
C VAL A 175 -2.16 23.53 -4.52
N LYS A 176 -2.10 23.94 -5.78
CA LYS A 176 -3.23 24.57 -6.47
C LYS A 176 -4.37 23.57 -6.71
N LYS A 177 -5.60 24.01 -6.61
CA LYS A 177 -6.80 23.17 -6.80
C LYS A 177 -6.91 22.54 -8.19
N GLU A 178 -6.32 23.17 -9.19
CA GLU A 178 -6.30 22.72 -10.58
C GLU A 178 -5.15 21.74 -10.87
N SER A 179 -4.30 21.45 -9.88
CA SER A 179 -3.17 20.55 -10.07
C SER A 179 -3.58 19.09 -9.96
N ILE A 180 -2.82 18.22 -10.64
CA ILE A 180 -3.01 16.76 -10.57
C ILE A 180 -2.79 16.22 -9.16
N GLU A 181 -1.90 16.83 -8.39
CA GLU A 181 -1.62 16.44 -7.01
C GLU A 181 -2.84 16.70 -6.11
N TYR A 182 -3.56 17.81 -6.34
CA TYR A 182 -4.80 18.09 -5.64
C TYR A 182 -5.89 17.07 -6.00
N GLU A 183 -6.07 16.82 -7.30
CA GLU A 183 -7.04 15.84 -7.81
C GLU A 183 -6.77 14.45 -7.21
N MET A 184 -5.52 13.98 -7.27
CA MET A 184 -5.14 12.68 -6.70
C MET A 184 -5.32 12.63 -5.19
N SER A 185 -4.90 13.67 -4.46
CA SER A 185 -5.08 13.71 -3.00
C SER A 185 -6.55 13.73 -2.58
N ASN A 186 -7.45 14.25 -3.44
CA ASN A 186 -8.87 14.36 -3.13
C ASN A 186 -9.66 13.11 -3.51
N TYR A 187 -9.43 12.57 -4.69
CA TYR A 187 -10.31 11.59 -5.32
C TYR A 187 -9.69 10.21 -5.53
N LEU A 188 -8.35 10.08 -5.40
CA LEU A 188 -7.71 8.79 -5.56
C LEU A 188 -8.02 7.89 -4.37
N THR A 189 -8.55 6.72 -4.67
CA THR A 189 -8.88 5.68 -3.71
C THR A 189 -8.06 4.44 -4.02
N MET A 190 -7.35 3.90 -3.03
CA MET A 190 -6.49 2.74 -3.17
C MET A 190 -7.26 1.48 -2.81
N ILE A 191 -7.79 0.78 -3.80
CA ILE A 191 -8.58 -0.44 -3.61
C ILE A 191 -7.65 -1.60 -3.23
N PRO A 192 -7.90 -2.31 -2.13
CA PRO A 192 -7.04 -3.40 -1.68
C PRO A 192 -7.07 -4.58 -2.66
N LEU A 193 -5.88 -5.15 -2.93
CA LEU A 193 -5.69 -6.29 -3.83
C LEU A 193 -4.74 -7.35 -3.26
N ASP A 194 -4.40 -7.21 -1.98
CA ASP A 194 -3.33 -8.01 -1.40
C ASP A 194 -3.70 -9.50 -1.24
N GLN A 195 -2.72 -10.29 -0.86
CA GLN A 195 -2.81 -11.75 -0.80
C GLN A 195 -3.83 -12.33 0.19
N ARG A 196 -4.46 -11.51 1.02
CA ARG A 196 -5.52 -11.94 1.95
C ARG A 196 -6.85 -12.17 1.25
N TYR A 197 -7.09 -11.48 0.13
CA TYR A 197 -8.35 -11.53 -0.60
C TYR A 197 -8.36 -12.68 -1.61
N GLU A 198 -9.42 -13.50 -1.58
CA GLU A 198 -9.71 -14.47 -2.63
C GLU A 198 -10.41 -13.78 -3.82
N GLU A 199 -10.49 -14.44 -4.98
CA GLU A 199 -11.15 -13.87 -6.15
C GLU A 199 -12.59 -13.45 -5.86
N LYS A 200 -13.31 -14.23 -5.08
CA LYS A 200 -14.67 -13.90 -4.65
C LYS A 200 -14.72 -12.57 -3.91
N ASP A 201 -13.80 -12.32 -3.00
CA ASP A 201 -13.76 -11.08 -2.23
C ASP A 201 -13.52 -9.88 -3.16
N ILE A 202 -12.68 -10.05 -4.18
CA ILE A 202 -12.44 -9.03 -5.21
C ILE A 202 -13.69 -8.73 -6.02
N TYR A 203 -14.41 -9.76 -6.49
CA TYR A 203 -15.67 -9.57 -7.21
C TYR A 203 -16.77 -8.95 -6.34
N ASP A 204 -16.86 -9.31 -5.07
CA ASP A 204 -17.80 -8.72 -4.12
C ASP A 204 -17.48 -7.22 -3.91
N MET A 205 -16.20 -6.84 -3.80
CA MET A 205 -15.77 -5.43 -3.77
C MET A 205 -16.15 -4.69 -5.05
N ILE A 206 -15.87 -5.25 -6.22
CA ILE A 206 -16.20 -4.65 -7.53
C ILE A 206 -17.69 -4.39 -7.64
N LYS A 207 -18.51 -5.39 -7.30
CA LYS A 207 -19.98 -5.26 -7.30
C LYS A 207 -20.45 -4.10 -6.40
N LEU A 208 -19.88 -4.00 -5.21
CA LEU A 208 -20.20 -2.92 -4.28
C LEU A 208 -19.78 -1.54 -4.85
N ILE A 209 -18.58 -1.43 -5.42
CA ILE A 209 -18.08 -0.21 -6.07
C ILE A 209 -19.06 0.23 -7.18
N LYS A 210 -19.42 -0.70 -8.09
CA LYS A 210 -20.36 -0.42 -9.18
C LYS A 210 -21.75 0.02 -8.66
N ASN A 211 -22.25 -0.60 -7.60
CA ASN A 211 -23.52 -0.23 -6.96
C ASN A 211 -23.48 1.17 -6.34
N ILE A 212 -22.40 1.54 -5.64
CA ILE A 212 -22.23 2.88 -5.07
C ILE A 212 -22.27 3.93 -6.19
N LEU A 213 -21.58 3.68 -7.31
CA LEU A 213 -21.54 4.61 -8.43
C LEU A 213 -22.89 4.72 -9.15
N ALA A 214 -23.63 3.64 -9.30
CA ALA A 214 -24.97 3.64 -9.90
C ALA A 214 -25.96 4.46 -9.05
N ASN A 215 -25.95 4.26 -7.73
CA ASN A 215 -26.83 5.02 -6.83
C ASN A 215 -26.55 6.54 -6.84
N ASN A 216 -25.26 6.92 -6.92
CA ASN A 216 -24.86 8.33 -6.98
C ASN A 216 -25.23 8.99 -8.33
N SER A 217 -25.34 8.22 -9.41
CA SER A 217 -25.75 8.73 -10.72
C SER A 217 -27.24 9.05 -10.79
N THR A 218 -28.08 8.36 -10.02
CA THR A 218 -29.53 8.60 -9.95
C THR A 218 -29.87 9.91 -9.21
N PHE A 219 -29.10 10.30 -8.19
CA PHE A 219 -29.31 11.55 -7.46
C PHE A 219 -28.92 12.81 -8.27
N ASN A 220 -28.00 12.69 -9.24
CA ASN A 220 -27.58 13.84 -10.07
C ASN A 220 -28.52 14.11 -11.26
N ASN A 221 -29.49 13.25 -11.54
CA ASN A 221 -30.47 13.43 -12.63
C ASN A 221 -31.81 13.97 -12.12
N GLU A 222 -31.99 14.17 -10.81
CA GLU A 222 -33.21 14.70 -10.19
C GLU A 222 -33.07 16.13 -9.60
N ALA A 223 -31.92 16.80 -9.87
CA ALA A 223 -31.61 18.14 -9.35
C ALA A 223 -31.63 19.22 -10.45
#